data_82c720afc329c4274a6497776834ab8b
#
_entry.id   82c720afc329c4274a6497776834ab8b
#
_cell.length_a   1.000
_cell.length_b   1.000
_cell.length_c   1.000
_cell.angle_alpha   90.00
_cell.angle_beta   90.00
_cell.angle_gamma   90.00
#
_symmetry.space_group_name_H-M   'P 1'
#
loop_
_entity.id
_entity.type
_entity.pdbx_description
1 polymer ?
#
loop_
_entity_poly.entity_id
_entity_poly.type
_entity_poly.pdbx_seq_one_letter_code
_entity_poly.pdbx_strand_id
1 'polypeptide(L)'
;MKKFIIIFFTFFSLSIYSMVQLEVGVAIANDIENDISKLGVGTSFKILPKVTLGAGVMITPFKVDDDYEIMYNVKYNLGRFNLVGGFMTEMNPKMDSEPYFGIDFKLFKNRKLKLFYNQSEMMKTIGIKTPILKLGKKRD
;
A
#
# COMPACT_ATOMS: atom_id res chain seq x y z
N MET A 1 -6.63 -29.73 -5.95
CA MET A 1 -5.37 -29.61 -5.17
C MET A 1 -4.13 -29.32 -6.00
N LYS A 2 -3.86 -30.00 -7.10
CA LYS A 2 -2.64 -29.75 -7.91
C LYS A 2 -2.50 -28.30 -8.40
N LYS A 3 -3.58 -27.63 -8.78
CA LYS A 3 -3.58 -26.23 -9.22
C LYS A 3 -3.22 -25.24 -8.11
N PHE A 4 -3.66 -25.50 -6.88
CA PHE A 4 -3.33 -24.68 -5.70
C PHE A 4 -1.85 -24.79 -5.31
N ILE A 5 -1.30 -26.00 -5.41
CA ILE A 5 0.13 -26.23 -5.13
C ILE A 5 1.01 -25.52 -6.15
N ILE A 6 0.64 -25.53 -7.41
CA ILE A 6 1.40 -24.83 -8.47
C ILE A 6 1.33 -23.31 -8.25
N ILE A 7 0.16 -22.75 -7.92
CA ILE A 7 0.00 -21.34 -7.60
C ILE A 7 0.82 -20.97 -6.37
N PHE A 8 0.78 -21.77 -5.31
CA PHE A 8 1.55 -21.56 -4.10
C PHE A 8 3.05 -21.59 -4.34
N PHE A 9 3.55 -22.60 -5.09
CA PHE A 9 4.97 -22.69 -5.48
C PHE A 9 5.41 -21.55 -6.40
N THR A 10 4.55 -21.09 -7.30
CA THR A 10 4.83 -19.95 -8.17
C THR A 10 4.92 -18.66 -7.35
N PHE A 11 4.01 -18.45 -6.38
CA PHE A 11 4.09 -17.33 -5.44
C PHE A 11 5.33 -17.42 -4.54
N PHE A 12 5.66 -18.60 -4.06
CA PHE A 12 6.83 -18.80 -3.20
C PHE A 12 8.14 -18.60 -3.96
N SER A 13 8.25 -19.07 -5.20
CA SER A 13 9.43 -18.84 -6.03
C SER A 13 9.54 -17.37 -6.47
N LEU A 14 8.46 -16.67 -6.73
CA LEU A 14 8.48 -15.23 -6.96
C LEU A 14 8.93 -14.45 -5.72
N SER A 15 8.57 -14.89 -4.52
CA SER A 15 9.00 -14.26 -3.27
C SER A 15 10.50 -14.44 -2.97
N ILE A 16 11.12 -15.49 -3.47
CA ILE A 16 12.58 -15.71 -3.34
C ILE A 16 13.37 -14.73 -4.22
N TYR A 17 12.82 -14.32 -5.34
CA TYR A 17 13.48 -13.42 -6.29
C TYR A 17 13.05 -11.95 -6.17
N SER A 18 12.01 -11.65 -5.42
CA SER A 18 11.47 -10.31 -5.29
C SER A 18 11.84 -9.69 -3.93
N MET A 19 12.16 -8.40 -3.95
CA MET A 19 12.39 -7.64 -2.74
C MET A 19 11.06 -7.39 -2.04
N VAL A 20 10.88 -7.94 -0.84
CA VAL A 20 9.74 -7.67 0.02
C VAL A 20 10.07 -6.49 0.93
N GLN A 21 9.15 -5.57 1.04
CA GLN A 21 9.28 -4.37 1.88
C GLN A 21 8.06 -4.22 2.77
N LEU A 22 8.30 -3.97 4.04
CA LEU A 22 7.28 -3.59 5.01
C LEU A 22 7.34 -2.08 5.21
N GLU A 23 6.21 -1.41 5.04
CA GLU A 23 6.06 0.03 5.21
C GLU A 23 5.09 0.36 6.34
N VAL A 24 5.36 1.43 7.06
CA VAL A 24 4.43 2.07 7.99
C VAL A 24 4.18 3.50 7.57
N GLY A 25 2.98 3.98 7.80
CA GLY A 25 2.60 5.34 7.43
C GLY A 25 1.57 5.94 8.37
N VAL A 26 1.55 7.26 8.38
CA VAL A 26 0.52 8.06 9.00
C VAL A 26 -0.11 8.95 7.95
N ALA A 27 -1.40 9.10 7.98
CA ALA A 27 -2.14 9.87 7.00
C ALA A 27 -3.29 10.64 7.62
N ILE A 28 -3.69 11.68 6.93
CA ILE A 28 -4.97 12.36 7.14
C ILE A 28 -5.83 12.03 5.93
N ALA A 29 -6.98 11.44 6.17
CA ALA A 29 -7.99 11.23 5.16
C ALA A 29 -9.06 12.29 5.30
N ASN A 30 -9.42 12.89 4.19
CA ASN A 30 -10.56 13.79 4.09
C ASN A 30 -11.70 13.00 3.47
N ASP A 31 -12.70 12.68 4.27
CA ASP A 31 -14.01 12.25 3.85
C ASP A 31 -14.86 13.49 3.54
N ILE A 32 -15.98 13.32 2.87
CA ILE A 32 -16.86 14.41 2.43
C ILE A 32 -17.23 15.38 3.57
N GLU A 33 -17.17 14.93 4.81
CA GLU A 33 -17.61 15.70 5.97
C GLU A 33 -16.53 15.99 7.04
N ASN A 34 -15.44 15.20 7.14
CA ASN A 34 -14.49 15.31 8.25
C ASN A 34 -13.06 14.86 7.89
N ASP A 35 -12.09 15.51 8.53
CA ASP A 35 -10.70 15.06 8.52
C ASP A 35 -10.49 13.94 9.55
N ILE A 36 -9.97 12.82 9.10
CA ILE A 36 -9.73 11.63 9.92
C ILE A 36 -8.25 11.27 9.86
N SER A 37 -7.62 11.15 11.03
CA SER A 37 -6.25 10.64 11.13
C SER A 37 -6.22 9.12 10.97
N LYS A 38 -5.31 8.62 10.16
CA LYS A 38 -5.16 7.18 9.89
C LYS A 38 -3.73 6.72 10.12
N LEU A 39 -3.61 5.50 10.63
CA LEU A 39 -2.35 4.77 10.73
C LEU A 39 -2.39 3.59 9.76
N GLY A 40 -1.30 3.37 9.04
CA GLY A 40 -1.23 2.31 8.06
C GLY A 40 0.00 1.43 8.21
N VAL A 41 -0.19 0.16 7.94
CA VAL A 41 0.88 -0.82 7.76
C VAL A 41 0.65 -1.51 6.42
N GLY A 42 1.69 -1.58 5.62
CA GLY A 42 1.62 -2.22 4.33
C GLY A 42 2.86 -3.05 4.01
N THR A 43 2.67 -4.02 3.16
CA THR A 43 3.74 -4.79 2.56
C THR A 43 3.72 -4.59 1.05
N SER A 44 4.88 -4.60 0.46
CA SER A 44 5.02 -4.53 -0.98
C SER A 44 6.12 -5.44 -1.47
N PHE A 45 5.98 -5.99 -2.65
CA PHE A 45 7.01 -6.77 -3.29
C PHE A 45 7.14 -6.40 -4.76
N LYS A 46 8.39 -6.26 -5.16
CA LYS A 46 8.75 -5.86 -6.51
C LYS A 46 8.74 -7.10 -7.40
N ILE A 47 7.83 -7.10 -8.39
CA ILE A 47 7.69 -8.21 -9.35
C ILE A 47 8.48 -7.98 -10.64
N LEU A 48 8.61 -6.73 -11.06
CA LEU A 48 9.39 -6.30 -12.23
C LEU A 48 10.22 -5.05 -11.85
N PRO A 49 11.23 -4.67 -12.64
CA PRO A 49 12.08 -3.51 -12.32
C PRO A 49 11.33 -2.23 -12.00
N LYS A 50 10.18 -2.02 -12.61
CA LYS A 50 9.35 -0.83 -12.41
C LYS A 50 7.98 -1.11 -11.76
N VAL A 51 7.63 -2.38 -11.52
CA VAL A 51 6.30 -2.76 -11.04
C VAL A 51 6.39 -3.41 -9.68
N THR A 52 5.62 -2.90 -8.74
CA THR A 52 5.51 -3.39 -7.38
C THR A 52 4.05 -3.67 -7.05
N LEU A 53 3.77 -4.81 -6.45
CA LEU A 53 2.47 -5.10 -5.84
C LEU A 53 2.51 -4.71 -4.38
N GLY A 54 1.40 -4.21 -3.87
CA GLY A 54 1.27 -3.85 -2.47
C GLY A 54 -0.07 -4.29 -1.88
N ALA A 55 -0.04 -4.53 -0.58
CA ALA A 55 -1.23 -4.74 0.23
C ALA A 55 -1.02 -4.03 1.57
N GLY A 56 -2.08 -3.51 2.15
CA GLY A 56 -1.98 -2.79 3.40
C GLY A 56 -3.29 -2.73 4.16
N VAL A 57 -3.17 -2.35 5.41
CA VAL A 57 -4.28 -2.08 6.30
C VAL A 57 -4.11 -0.68 6.86
N MET A 58 -5.16 0.11 6.80
CA MET A 58 -5.25 1.39 7.49
C MET A 58 -6.28 1.31 8.60
N ILE A 59 -5.93 1.82 9.75
CA ILE A 59 -6.80 1.92 10.91
C ILE A 59 -7.05 3.39 11.26
N THR A 60 -8.22 3.69 11.78
CA THR A 60 -8.56 4.98 12.36
C THR A 60 -8.40 4.88 13.87
N PRO A 61 -7.29 5.35 14.46
CA PRO A 61 -7.10 5.31 15.90
C PRO A 61 -8.09 6.25 16.59
N PHE A 62 -8.49 5.92 17.80
CA PHE A 62 -9.37 6.73 18.66
C PHE A 62 -10.84 6.82 18.21
N LYS A 63 -11.29 6.03 17.25
CA LYS A 63 -12.72 5.81 17.04
C LYS A 63 -13.23 4.72 17.96
N VAL A 64 -14.48 4.86 18.41
CA VAL A 64 -15.14 3.87 19.29
C VAL A 64 -15.40 2.57 18.56
N ASP A 65 -15.57 2.62 17.25
CA ASP A 65 -15.73 1.46 16.37
C ASP A 65 -14.40 1.19 15.66
N ASP A 66 -14.00 -0.08 15.63
CA ASP A 66 -12.76 -0.54 14.98
C ASP A 66 -12.87 -0.45 13.44
N ASP A 67 -12.83 0.77 12.92
CA ASP A 67 -12.79 1.00 11.49
C ASP A 67 -11.41 0.73 10.92
N TYR A 68 -11.34 -0.22 10.01
CA TYR A 68 -10.12 -0.47 9.25
C TYR A 68 -10.43 -0.68 7.76
N GLU A 69 -9.46 -0.37 6.94
CA GLU A 69 -9.51 -0.49 5.49
C GLU A 69 -8.42 -1.45 5.03
N ILE A 70 -8.77 -2.35 4.14
CA ILE A 70 -7.82 -3.21 3.44
C ILE A 70 -7.58 -2.62 2.05
N MET A 71 -6.31 -2.51 1.67
CA MET A 71 -5.90 -1.93 0.40
C MET A 71 -5.02 -2.92 -0.38
N TYR A 72 -5.28 -3.01 -1.67
CA TYR A 72 -4.44 -3.73 -2.63
C TYR A 72 -4.07 -2.79 -3.76
N ASN A 73 -2.84 -2.78 -4.17
CA ASN A 73 -2.40 -1.88 -5.23
C ASN A 73 -1.28 -2.44 -6.10
N VAL A 74 -1.17 -1.82 -7.25
CA VAL A 74 -0.04 -1.94 -8.16
C VAL A 74 0.61 -0.56 -8.23
N LYS A 75 1.94 -0.52 -8.11
CA LYS A 75 2.74 0.69 -8.21
C LYS A 75 3.65 0.60 -9.42
N TYR A 76 3.68 1.66 -10.20
CA TYR A 76 4.60 1.83 -11.31
C TYR A 76 5.65 2.89 -10.98
N ASN A 77 6.92 2.50 -10.99
CA ASN A 77 8.03 3.37 -10.59
C ASN A 77 8.49 4.26 -11.76
N LEU A 78 8.46 5.56 -11.55
CA LEU A 78 8.94 6.60 -12.47
C LEU A 78 10.15 7.37 -11.90
N GLY A 79 10.95 6.74 -11.06
CA GLY A 79 12.10 7.35 -10.39
C GLY A 79 11.74 7.93 -9.04
N ARG A 80 11.51 9.23 -8.94
CA ARG A 80 11.07 9.87 -7.68
C ARG A 80 9.58 9.69 -7.38
N PHE A 81 8.81 9.35 -8.37
CA PHE A 81 7.37 9.13 -8.27
C PHE A 81 7.04 7.66 -8.47
N ASN A 82 6.01 7.19 -7.79
CA ASN A 82 5.30 5.97 -8.16
C ASN A 82 3.85 6.36 -8.47
N LEU A 83 3.35 5.89 -9.59
CA LEU A 83 1.92 5.88 -9.82
C LEU A 83 1.31 4.67 -9.11
N VAL A 84 0.20 4.87 -8.45
CA VAL A 84 -0.48 3.85 -7.65
C VAL A 84 -1.90 3.69 -8.16
N GLY A 85 -2.32 2.47 -8.37
CA GLY A 85 -3.70 2.13 -8.67
C GLY A 85 -4.10 0.87 -7.92
N GLY A 86 -5.31 0.82 -7.39
CA GLY A 86 -5.74 -0.32 -6.62
C GLY A 86 -7.19 -0.26 -6.17
N PHE A 87 -7.49 -1.08 -5.19
CA PHE A 87 -8.79 -1.17 -4.56
C PHE A 87 -8.65 -1.06 -3.05
N MET A 88 -9.60 -0.42 -2.42
CA MET A 88 -9.74 -0.37 -0.98
C MET A 88 -11.12 -0.87 -0.57
N THR A 89 -11.18 -1.53 0.57
CA THR A 89 -12.42 -2.02 1.16
C THR A 89 -12.47 -1.60 2.62
N GLU A 90 -13.47 -0.85 2.98
CA GLU A 90 -13.78 -0.54 4.37
C GLU A 90 -14.47 -1.75 5.01
N MET A 91 -14.00 -2.17 6.19
CA MET A 91 -14.37 -3.46 6.78
C MET A 91 -15.39 -3.36 7.92
N ASN A 92 -15.64 -2.16 8.45
CA ASN A 92 -16.64 -1.98 9.50
C ASN A 92 -17.48 -0.68 9.29
N PRO A 93 -18.71 -0.74 8.76
CA PRO A 93 -19.33 -1.93 8.14
C PRO A 93 -18.62 -2.34 6.86
N LYS A 94 -18.67 -3.63 6.52
CA LYS A 94 -18.09 -4.11 5.28
C LYS A 94 -18.79 -3.48 4.09
N MET A 95 -18.04 -2.70 3.33
CA MET A 95 -18.50 -2.06 2.10
C MET A 95 -17.93 -2.76 0.87
N ASP A 96 -18.46 -2.44 -0.29
CA ASP A 96 -17.91 -2.91 -1.56
C ASP A 96 -16.51 -2.33 -1.79
N SER A 97 -15.69 -3.07 -2.52
CA SER A 97 -14.37 -2.60 -2.90
C SER A 97 -14.47 -1.40 -3.83
N GLU A 98 -13.73 -0.36 -3.51
CA GLU A 98 -13.69 0.91 -4.22
C GLU A 98 -12.35 1.09 -4.91
N PRO A 99 -12.32 1.43 -6.21
CA PRO A 99 -11.06 1.73 -6.88
C PRO A 99 -10.48 3.04 -6.36
N TYR A 100 -9.16 3.08 -6.24
CA TYR A 100 -8.44 4.29 -5.94
C TYR A 100 -7.19 4.43 -6.81
N PHE A 101 -6.72 5.64 -6.94
CA PHE A 101 -5.45 5.96 -7.58
C PHE A 101 -4.67 6.95 -6.73
N GLY A 102 -3.37 6.96 -6.92
CA GLY A 102 -2.53 7.83 -6.13
C GLY A 102 -1.12 7.98 -6.68
N ILE A 103 -0.35 8.76 -5.95
CA ILE A 103 1.04 9.04 -6.24
C ILE A 103 1.83 8.93 -4.94
N ASP A 104 2.95 8.20 -5.00
CA ASP A 104 3.97 8.25 -3.97
C ASP A 104 5.14 9.12 -4.46
N PHE A 105 5.61 10.01 -3.62
CA PHE A 105 6.74 10.88 -3.91
C PHE A 105 7.85 10.71 -2.87
N LYS A 106 9.08 10.44 -3.32
CA LYS A 106 10.25 10.38 -2.43
C LYS A 106 10.68 11.80 -2.04
N LEU A 107 10.54 12.15 -0.77
CA LEU A 107 10.86 13.48 -0.25
C LEU A 107 12.36 13.80 -0.33
N PHE A 108 13.21 12.80 -0.07
CA PHE A 108 14.65 12.97 -0.04
C PHE A 108 15.35 11.87 -0.85
N LYS A 109 16.43 12.21 -1.54
CA LYS A 109 17.24 11.24 -2.32
C LYS A 109 17.79 10.11 -1.45
N ASN A 110 18.27 10.44 -0.25
CA ASN A 110 18.98 9.52 0.64
C ASN A 110 18.11 8.95 1.77
N ARG A 111 16.88 9.42 1.92
CA ARG A 111 15.95 8.95 2.94
C ARG A 111 14.79 8.19 2.31
N LYS A 112 14.34 7.18 3.00
CA LYS A 112 13.25 6.30 2.54
C LYS A 112 11.86 6.89 2.77
N LEU A 113 11.77 8.13 3.27
CA LEU A 113 10.53 8.81 3.55
C LEU A 113 9.82 9.20 2.24
N LYS A 114 8.55 8.80 2.14
CA LYS A 114 7.70 9.11 1.00
C LYS A 114 6.48 9.89 1.46
N LEU A 115 6.12 10.90 0.70
CA LEU A 115 4.80 11.50 0.73
C LEU A 115 3.89 10.69 -0.18
N PHE A 116 2.67 10.41 0.22
CA PHE A 116 1.69 9.78 -0.65
C PHE A 116 0.37 10.54 -0.67
N TYR A 117 -0.28 10.47 -1.80
CA TYR A 117 -1.62 10.96 -2.00
C TYR A 117 -2.43 9.89 -2.70
N ASN A 118 -3.58 9.54 -2.14
CA ASN A 118 -4.52 8.59 -2.73
C ASN A 118 -5.89 9.24 -2.85
N GLN A 119 -6.58 8.95 -3.91
CA GLN A 119 -7.94 9.42 -4.15
C GLN A 119 -8.82 8.26 -4.60
N SER A 120 -9.95 8.12 -3.93
CA SER A 120 -11.08 7.31 -4.35
C SER A 120 -12.30 8.19 -4.61
N GLU A 121 -13.42 7.59 -4.95
CA GLU A 121 -14.67 8.32 -5.15
C GLU A 121 -15.11 9.02 -3.85
N MET A 122 -14.94 8.36 -2.71
CA MET A 122 -15.43 8.86 -1.42
C MET A 122 -14.37 9.53 -0.56
N MET A 123 -13.08 9.31 -0.83
CA MET A 123 -12.03 9.72 0.10
C MET A 123 -10.77 10.23 -0.61
N LYS A 124 -10.19 11.27 -0.05
CA LYS A 124 -8.85 11.76 -0.37
C LYS A 124 -7.95 11.55 0.83
N THR A 125 -6.80 10.94 0.62
CA THR A 125 -5.85 10.64 1.70
C THR A 125 -4.48 11.21 1.34
N ILE A 126 -3.91 11.97 2.24
CA ILE A 126 -2.52 12.44 2.16
C ILE A 126 -1.76 11.97 3.39
N GLY A 127 -0.55 11.53 3.20
CA GLY A 127 0.24 11.07 4.34
C GLY A 127 1.70 10.86 4.00
N ILE A 128 2.42 10.42 5.01
CA ILE A 128 3.83 10.05 4.91
C ILE A 128 3.98 8.58 5.29
N LYS A 129 4.88 7.89 4.61
CA LYS A 129 5.22 6.50 4.89
C LYS A 129 6.71 6.25 4.75
N THR A 130 7.18 5.27 5.47
CA THR A 130 8.58 4.84 5.42
C THR A 130 8.68 3.32 5.50
N PRO A 131 9.57 2.70 4.74
CA PRO A 131 9.88 1.29 4.91
C PRO A 131 10.64 1.08 6.22
N ILE A 132 10.22 0.09 6.99
CA ILE A 132 10.88 -0.31 8.24
C ILE A 132 11.69 -1.59 8.09
N LEU A 133 11.33 -2.43 7.14
CA LEU A 133 12.01 -3.69 6.88
C LEU A 133 12.07 -3.95 5.37
N LYS A 134 13.22 -4.38 4.90
CA LYS A 134 13.43 -4.86 3.54
C LYS A 134 14.04 -6.23 3.58
N LEU A 135 13.39 -7.19 2.91
CA LEU A 135 13.84 -8.55 2.77
C LEU A 135 14.05 -8.84 1.28
N GLY A 136 15.12 -9.54 0.94
CA GLY A 136 15.45 -9.95 -0.41
C GLY A 136 16.71 -9.32 -0.99
N LYS A 137 17.20 -9.86 -2.08
CA LYS A 137 18.39 -9.36 -2.80
C LYS A 137 18.01 -8.10 -3.59
N LYS A 138 18.81 -7.04 -3.41
CA LYS A 138 18.84 -5.93 -4.34
C LYS A 138 19.38 -6.50 -5.67
N ARG A 139 18.54 -6.52 -6.69
CA ARG A 139 19.05 -6.71 -8.07
C ARG A 139 19.55 -5.36 -8.53
N ASP A 140 20.84 -5.28 -8.66
CA ASP A 140 21.48 -4.17 -9.38
C ASP A 140 21.15 -4.26 -10.87
#